data_d7324c7714d216caa4cf66a862308455
#
_entry.id   d7324c7714d216caa4cf66a862308455
#
_cell.length_a   1.000
_cell.length_b   1.000
_cell.length_c   1.000
_cell.angle_alpha   90.00
_cell.angle_beta   90.00
_cell.angle_gamma   90.00
#
_symmetry.space_group_name_H-M   'P 1'
#
loop_
_entity.id
_entity.type
_entity.pdbx_description
1 polymer ?
#
loop_
_entity_poly.entity_id
_entity_poly.type
_entity_poly.pdbx_seq_one_letter_code
_entity_poly.pdbx_strand_id
1 'polypeptide(L)'
;MSEEKIYTKFAPNAEKNLVIEVDGEKYERFPVRLPVIMDGDDIYTIIKDAVEGYATADDMIYVSEKIVAISQGRAFKVDEIKVSKLANFLQKYVTKTDVGIGLGSPQTMELAIRELGRVRILFAAAVAAITKPLGIKGAFYVICGPKARAIDGPCHYTIPPFNNYAKLAPKDP
;
A
#
# COMPACT_ATOMS: atom_id res chain seq x y z
N MET A 1 -3.39 -19.80 -29.87
CA MET A 1 -4.60 -19.16 -29.31
C MET A 1 -4.69 -17.80 -29.99
N SER A 2 -5.81 -17.47 -30.65
CA SER A 2 -5.91 -16.19 -31.35
C SER A 2 -5.92 -15.05 -30.32
N GLU A 3 -5.29 -13.91 -30.63
CA GLU A 3 -5.25 -12.70 -29.82
C GLU A 3 -6.63 -12.33 -29.25
N GLU A 4 -7.69 -12.53 -30.02
CA GLU A 4 -9.08 -12.24 -29.65
C GLU A 4 -9.58 -13.01 -28.41
N LYS A 5 -9.03 -14.23 -28.12
CA LYS A 5 -9.38 -15.01 -26.91
C LYS A 5 -8.69 -14.53 -25.64
N ILE A 6 -7.56 -13.87 -25.77
CA ILE A 6 -6.82 -13.30 -24.62
C ILE A 6 -7.57 -12.05 -24.12
N TYR A 7 -7.98 -11.16 -25.02
CA TYR A 7 -8.68 -9.93 -24.68
C TYR A 7 -10.04 -10.14 -23.98
N THR A 8 -10.74 -11.22 -24.30
CA THR A 8 -12.02 -11.53 -23.65
C THR A 8 -11.89 -12.04 -22.22
N LYS A 9 -10.71 -12.49 -21.80
CA LYS A 9 -10.43 -13.00 -20.46
C LYS A 9 -10.12 -11.88 -19.46
N PHE A 10 -9.69 -10.69 -19.94
CA PHE A 10 -9.24 -9.59 -19.13
C PHE A 10 -10.16 -8.39 -19.30
N ALA A 11 -11.10 -8.22 -18.38
CA ALA A 11 -11.92 -7.01 -18.33
C ALA A 11 -11.20 -5.91 -17.53
N PRO A 12 -11.03 -4.70 -18.08
CA PRO A 12 -10.46 -3.61 -17.31
C PRO A 12 -11.42 -3.23 -16.17
N ASN A 13 -10.87 -2.74 -15.07
CA ASN A 13 -11.67 -2.05 -14.06
C ASN A 13 -12.34 -0.83 -14.72
N ALA A 14 -13.51 -0.43 -14.20
CA ALA A 14 -14.16 0.80 -14.64
C ALA A 14 -13.16 1.97 -14.64
N GLU A 15 -13.20 2.81 -15.67
CA GLU A 15 -12.31 3.98 -15.83
C GLU A 15 -10.81 3.65 -16.09
N LYS A 16 -10.46 2.40 -16.35
CA LYS A 16 -9.08 2.00 -16.71
C LYS A 16 -9.01 1.58 -18.16
N ASN A 17 -8.12 2.20 -18.93
CA ASN A 17 -7.80 1.77 -20.28
C ASN A 17 -6.87 0.55 -20.26
N LEU A 18 -7.10 -0.41 -21.15
CA LEU A 18 -6.17 -1.53 -21.33
C LEU A 18 -4.86 -1.07 -21.97
N VAL A 19 -4.90 -0.09 -22.86
CA VAL A 19 -3.71 0.50 -23.48
C VAL A 19 -3.36 1.81 -22.78
N ILE A 20 -2.08 1.97 -22.41
CA ILE A 20 -1.51 3.21 -21.88
C ILE A 20 -0.30 3.62 -22.71
N GLU A 21 0.00 4.92 -22.72
CA GLU A 21 1.23 5.47 -23.33
C GLU A 21 2.13 6.00 -22.22
N VAL A 22 3.39 5.56 -22.23
CA VAL A 22 4.43 5.99 -21.28
C VAL A 22 5.67 6.32 -22.10
N ASP A 23 6.16 7.55 -21.99
CA ASP A 23 7.36 8.05 -22.70
C ASP A 23 7.32 7.84 -24.21
N GLY A 24 6.11 7.90 -24.83
CA GLY A 24 5.90 7.73 -26.26
C GLY A 24 5.73 6.28 -26.72
N GLU A 25 5.86 5.31 -25.83
CA GLU A 25 5.63 3.90 -26.11
C GLU A 25 4.25 3.45 -25.59
N LYS A 26 3.61 2.56 -26.34
CA LYS A 26 2.29 2.01 -25.99
C LYS A 26 2.46 0.66 -25.31
N TYR A 27 1.85 0.54 -24.13
CA TYR A 27 1.82 -0.69 -23.35
C TYR A 27 0.40 -1.20 -23.22
N GLU A 28 0.20 -2.48 -23.47
CA GLU A 28 -1.05 -3.17 -23.18
C GLU A 28 -1.01 -3.72 -21.76
N ARG A 29 -2.11 -3.53 -21.00
CA ARG A 29 -2.22 -3.97 -19.60
C ARG A 29 -3.25 -5.07 -19.49
N PHE A 30 -2.85 -6.19 -18.93
CA PHE A 30 -3.71 -7.34 -18.71
C PHE A 30 -3.98 -7.50 -17.20
N PRO A 31 -5.16 -7.07 -16.69
CA PRO A 31 -5.50 -7.24 -15.28
C PRO A 31 -5.77 -8.71 -14.99
N VAL A 32 -4.89 -9.33 -14.20
CA VAL A 32 -4.99 -10.73 -13.80
C VAL A 32 -5.75 -10.84 -12.49
N ARG A 33 -6.81 -11.64 -12.46
CA ARG A 33 -7.57 -11.89 -11.25
C ARG A 33 -6.90 -12.96 -10.41
N LEU A 34 -6.55 -12.61 -9.18
CA LEU A 34 -5.99 -13.51 -8.18
C LEU A 34 -7.05 -13.88 -7.13
N PRO A 35 -6.87 -14.99 -6.39
CA PRO A 35 -7.61 -15.23 -5.16
C PRO A 35 -7.31 -14.11 -4.14
N VAL A 36 -8.08 -14.08 -3.05
CA VAL A 36 -7.76 -13.18 -1.93
C VAL A 36 -6.49 -13.67 -1.26
N ILE A 37 -5.44 -12.86 -1.31
CA ILE A 37 -4.15 -13.18 -0.69
C ILE A 37 -4.26 -13.05 0.82
N MET A 38 -3.78 -14.06 1.54
CA MET A 38 -3.80 -14.14 3.00
C MET A 38 -2.35 -14.14 3.56
N ASP A 39 -2.26 -14.03 4.88
CA ASP A 39 -0.98 -14.16 5.57
C ASP A 39 -0.39 -15.57 5.38
N GLY A 40 0.88 -15.62 4.98
CA GLY A 40 1.61 -16.85 4.72
C GLY A 40 1.41 -17.46 3.33
N ASP A 41 0.58 -16.86 2.47
CA ASP A 41 0.43 -17.34 1.09
C ASP A 41 1.74 -17.19 0.29
N ASP A 42 2.06 -18.22 -0.49
CA ASP A 42 3.13 -18.16 -1.47
C ASP A 42 2.67 -17.37 -2.71
N ILE A 43 2.88 -16.06 -2.63
CA ILE A 43 2.47 -15.13 -3.67
C ILE A 43 3.17 -15.41 -5.01
N TYR A 44 4.40 -15.94 -4.97
CA TYR A 44 5.13 -16.28 -6.19
C TYR A 44 4.43 -17.40 -6.96
N THR A 45 4.10 -18.48 -6.28
CA THR A 45 3.38 -19.61 -6.89
C THR A 45 1.99 -19.18 -7.37
N ILE A 46 1.25 -18.41 -6.57
CA ILE A 46 -0.09 -17.93 -6.95
C ILE A 46 -0.03 -17.07 -8.22
N ILE A 47 0.95 -16.15 -8.33
CA ILE A 47 1.10 -15.31 -9.52
C ILE A 47 1.54 -16.14 -10.72
N LYS A 48 2.54 -17.02 -10.55
CA LYS A 48 3.04 -17.91 -11.60
C LYS A 48 1.89 -18.72 -12.22
N ASP A 49 1.11 -19.39 -11.38
CA ASP A 49 -0.01 -20.22 -11.84
C ASP A 49 -1.10 -19.37 -12.54
N ALA A 50 -1.31 -18.14 -12.04
CA ALA A 50 -2.29 -17.24 -12.63
C ALA A 50 -1.90 -16.70 -13.99
N VAL A 51 -0.61 -16.59 -14.31
CA VAL A 51 -0.10 -16.08 -15.60
C VAL A 51 0.37 -17.18 -16.54
N GLU A 52 0.42 -18.43 -16.07
CA GLU A 52 0.86 -19.58 -16.87
C GLU A 52 0.00 -19.75 -18.13
N GLY A 53 0.68 -19.96 -19.24
CA GLY A 53 0.05 -20.20 -20.54
C GLY A 53 -0.30 -18.96 -21.35
N TYR A 54 -0.04 -17.74 -20.84
CA TYR A 54 -0.19 -16.52 -21.65
C TYR A 54 0.92 -15.46 -21.44
N ALA A 55 1.60 -15.44 -20.29
CA ALA A 55 2.74 -14.56 -20.12
C ALA A 55 3.98 -15.09 -20.86
N THR A 56 4.73 -14.20 -21.45
CA THR A 56 5.97 -14.46 -22.17
C THR A 56 7.18 -13.84 -21.46
N ALA A 57 8.38 -14.11 -21.96
CA ALA A 57 9.61 -13.52 -21.39
C ALA A 57 9.71 -11.99 -21.59
N ASP A 58 8.94 -11.45 -22.53
CA ASP A 58 8.93 -10.01 -22.85
C ASP A 58 7.89 -9.23 -22.01
N ASP A 59 7.06 -9.93 -21.24
CA ASP A 59 6.04 -9.32 -20.39
C ASP A 59 6.61 -8.88 -19.02
N MET A 60 6.12 -7.75 -18.53
CA MET A 60 6.40 -7.27 -17.18
C MET A 60 5.22 -7.53 -16.26
N ILE A 61 5.48 -8.17 -15.12
CA ILE A 61 4.46 -8.44 -14.10
C ILE A 61 4.52 -7.37 -13.00
N TYR A 62 3.43 -6.63 -12.83
CA TYR A 62 3.28 -5.63 -11.78
C TYR A 62 2.38 -6.16 -10.67
N VAL A 63 2.92 -6.18 -9.46
CA VAL A 63 2.23 -6.66 -8.27
C VAL A 63 1.98 -5.52 -7.31
N SER A 64 0.78 -5.48 -6.71
CA SER A 64 0.48 -4.46 -5.71
C SER A 64 1.30 -4.70 -4.44
N GLU A 65 2.01 -3.67 -3.97
CA GLU A 65 2.73 -3.69 -2.69
C GLU A 65 1.86 -4.18 -1.52
N LYS A 66 0.57 -3.86 -1.53
CA LYS A 66 -0.37 -4.27 -0.48
C LYS A 66 -0.54 -5.78 -0.37
N ILE A 67 -0.63 -6.49 -1.49
CA ILE A 67 -0.78 -7.95 -1.45
C ILE A 67 0.52 -8.64 -1.04
N VAL A 68 1.68 -8.09 -1.41
CA VAL A 68 2.97 -8.57 -0.90
C VAL A 68 3.06 -8.37 0.61
N ALA A 69 2.66 -7.20 1.12
CA ALA A 69 2.63 -6.95 2.55
C ALA A 69 1.67 -7.89 3.29
N ILE A 70 0.50 -8.18 2.73
CA ILE A 70 -0.48 -9.10 3.32
C ILE A 70 0.10 -10.51 3.41
N SER A 71 0.70 -11.04 2.33
CA SER A 71 1.30 -12.38 2.34
C SER A 71 2.43 -12.53 3.35
N GLN A 72 3.08 -11.42 3.72
CA GLN A 72 4.14 -11.36 4.74
C GLN A 72 3.62 -11.07 6.16
N GLY A 73 2.32 -11.16 6.43
CA GLY A 73 1.73 -10.89 7.74
C GLY A 73 1.80 -9.44 8.18
N ARG A 74 1.83 -8.49 7.22
CA ARG A 74 1.98 -7.05 7.48
C ARG A 74 0.66 -6.28 7.48
N ALA A 75 -0.45 -6.98 7.55
CA ALA A 75 -1.80 -6.42 7.71
C ALA A 75 -2.31 -6.65 9.13
N PHE A 76 -2.78 -5.60 9.79
CA PHE A 76 -3.20 -5.61 11.19
C PHE A 76 -4.65 -5.14 11.32
N LYS A 77 -5.49 -5.95 11.95
CA LYS A 77 -6.87 -5.57 12.20
C LYS A 77 -6.93 -4.37 13.13
N VAL A 78 -7.66 -3.34 12.72
CA VAL A 78 -7.67 -2.04 13.42
C VAL A 78 -8.10 -2.18 14.88
N ASP A 79 -9.11 -3.00 15.15
CA ASP A 79 -9.68 -3.19 16.48
C ASP A 79 -8.71 -3.92 17.44
N GLU A 80 -7.70 -4.61 16.93
CA GLU A 80 -6.72 -5.36 17.73
C GLU A 80 -5.44 -4.54 18.02
N ILE A 81 -5.31 -3.37 17.42
CA ILE A 81 -4.14 -2.50 17.62
C ILE A 81 -4.26 -1.76 18.95
N LYS A 82 -3.47 -2.17 19.93
CA LYS A 82 -3.35 -1.46 21.21
C LYS A 82 -2.61 -0.15 21.00
N VAL A 83 -3.32 0.95 21.13
CA VAL A 83 -2.82 2.31 20.85
C VAL A 83 -2.19 2.92 22.10
N SER A 84 -0.97 3.44 21.98
CA SER A 84 -0.27 4.16 23.03
C SER A 84 -0.78 5.62 23.18
N LYS A 85 -0.53 6.22 24.36
CA LYS A 85 -0.83 7.64 24.59
C LYS A 85 -0.07 8.55 23.61
N LEU A 86 1.14 8.16 23.22
CA LEU A 86 1.96 8.88 22.25
C LEU A 86 1.31 8.88 20.85
N ALA A 87 0.82 7.73 20.38
CA ALA A 87 0.13 7.63 19.09
C ALA A 87 -1.15 8.48 19.07
N ASN A 88 -1.93 8.42 20.16
CA ASN A 88 -3.12 9.26 20.32
C ASN A 88 -2.82 10.77 20.31
N PHE A 89 -1.66 11.18 20.82
CA PHE A 89 -1.24 12.56 20.80
C PHE A 89 -0.77 12.99 19.40
N LEU A 90 0.16 12.26 18.82
CA LEU A 90 0.83 12.65 17.58
C LEU A 90 -0.11 12.66 16.36
N GLN A 91 -1.06 11.72 16.26
CA GLN A 91 -1.98 11.64 15.13
C GLN A 91 -2.82 12.93 14.95
N LYS A 92 -3.03 13.71 16.01
CA LYS A 92 -3.79 14.98 15.94
C LYS A 92 -3.11 16.06 15.10
N TYR A 93 -1.79 15.98 14.96
CA TYR A 93 -0.97 16.94 14.22
C TYR A 93 -0.68 16.52 12.79
N VAL A 94 -1.08 15.31 12.40
CA VAL A 94 -0.95 14.84 11.03
C VAL A 94 -1.98 15.52 10.15
N THR A 95 -1.55 16.07 9.04
CA THR A 95 -2.45 16.65 8.04
C THR A 95 -3.22 15.51 7.36
N LYS A 96 -4.54 15.53 7.51
CA LYS A 96 -5.42 14.60 6.80
C LYS A 96 -5.54 15.03 5.34
N THR A 97 -5.56 14.07 4.45
CA THR A 97 -5.77 14.28 3.01
C THR A 97 -6.98 13.49 2.55
N ASP A 98 -7.63 13.95 1.49
CA ASP A 98 -8.81 13.27 0.92
C ASP A 98 -8.46 11.93 0.27
N VAL A 99 -7.16 11.68 0.01
CA VAL A 99 -6.67 10.46 -0.66
C VAL A 99 -6.56 9.27 0.29
N GLY A 100 -6.53 9.50 1.60
CA GLY A 100 -6.42 8.42 2.59
C GLY A 100 -6.07 8.90 3.99
N ILE A 101 -6.31 8.03 4.97
CA ILE A 101 -6.08 8.35 6.39
C ILE A 101 -4.58 8.49 6.69
N GLY A 102 -3.72 7.75 5.98
CA GLY A 102 -2.28 7.72 6.24
C GLY A 102 -2.00 7.50 7.74
N LEU A 103 -1.16 8.35 8.32
CA LEU A 103 -0.87 8.35 9.77
C LEU A 103 -1.86 9.18 10.61
N GLY A 104 -2.99 9.60 10.03
CA GLY A 104 -4.00 10.44 10.67
C GLY A 104 -4.97 9.69 11.60
N SER A 105 -4.75 8.40 11.87
CA SER A 105 -5.48 7.66 12.90
C SER A 105 -4.54 7.22 14.01
N PRO A 106 -5.06 7.02 15.24
CA PRO A 106 -4.26 6.51 16.35
C PRO A 106 -3.61 5.16 16.04
N GLN A 107 -4.30 4.30 15.32
CA GLN A 107 -3.84 2.94 14.98
C GLN A 107 -2.70 2.95 13.98
N THR A 108 -2.83 3.72 12.89
CA THR A 108 -1.74 3.84 11.89
C THR A 108 -0.52 4.55 12.46
N MET A 109 -0.70 5.55 13.33
CA MET A 109 0.38 6.19 14.06
C MET A 109 1.08 5.22 15.02
N GLU A 110 0.33 4.36 15.70
CA GLU A 110 0.90 3.32 16.56
C GLU A 110 1.74 2.33 15.75
N LEU A 111 1.25 1.90 14.60
CA LEU A 111 2.03 1.03 13.69
C LEU A 111 3.31 1.72 13.20
N ALA A 112 3.26 3.03 12.90
CA ALA A 112 4.46 3.80 12.55
C ALA A 112 5.47 3.84 13.70
N ILE A 113 4.99 4.02 14.94
CA ILE A 113 5.85 4.01 16.14
C ILE A 113 6.50 2.64 16.33
N ARG A 114 5.77 1.55 16.12
CA ARG A 114 6.30 0.17 16.22
C ARG A 114 7.33 -0.12 15.13
N GLU A 115 7.06 0.32 13.90
CA GLU A 115 7.92 0.05 12.74
C GLU A 115 9.21 0.88 12.74
N LEU A 116 9.14 2.16 13.12
CA LEU A 116 10.24 3.12 12.98
C LEU A 116 10.95 3.44 14.29
N GLY A 117 10.33 3.07 15.40
CA GLY A 117 10.81 3.39 16.74
C GLY A 117 10.37 4.79 17.23
N ARG A 118 10.21 4.90 18.55
CA ARG A 118 9.72 6.13 19.20
C ARG A 118 10.64 7.33 18.98
N VAL A 119 11.96 7.13 19.03
CA VAL A 119 12.95 8.21 18.90
C VAL A 119 12.83 8.88 17.53
N ARG A 120 12.81 8.09 16.47
CA ARG A 120 12.69 8.60 15.09
C ARG A 120 11.38 9.35 14.87
N ILE A 121 10.27 8.82 15.36
CA ILE A 121 8.94 9.46 15.25
C ILE A 121 8.91 10.78 16.01
N LEU A 122 9.44 10.83 17.24
CA LEU A 122 9.50 12.08 18.04
C LEU A 122 10.39 13.12 17.39
N PHE A 123 11.56 12.74 16.89
CA PHE A 123 12.45 13.63 16.14
C PHE A 123 11.76 14.20 14.90
N ALA A 124 11.12 13.34 14.10
CA ALA A 124 10.38 13.74 12.92
C ALA A 124 9.22 14.71 13.26
N ALA A 125 8.52 14.44 14.36
CA ALA A 125 7.43 15.30 14.83
C ALA A 125 7.95 16.66 15.28
N ALA A 126 9.06 16.72 16.01
CA ALA A 126 9.69 17.98 16.46
C ALA A 126 10.13 18.84 15.26
N VAL A 127 10.80 18.23 14.28
CA VAL A 127 11.21 18.94 13.05
C VAL A 127 9.98 19.42 12.27
N ALA A 128 8.95 18.59 12.14
CA ALA A 128 7.72 18.99 11.45
C ALA A 128 6.99 20.12 12.16
N ALA A 129 7.02 20.18 13.50
CA ALA A 129 6.43 21.26 14.29
C ALA A 129 7.12 22.62 14.04
N ILE A 130 8.43 22.60 13.78
CA ILE A 130 9.21 23.82 13.46
C ILE A 130 9.03 24.19 11.99
N THR A 131 9.08 23.22 11.08
CA THR A 131 9.11 23.51 9.64
C THR A 131 7.72 23.83 9.06
N LYS A 132 6.65 23.29 9.63
CA LYS A 132 5.28 23.49 9.15
C LYS A 132 4.84 24.97 9.20
N PRO A 133 5.08 25.75 10.30
CA PRO A 133 4.81 27.18 10.33
C PRO A 133 5.63 28.00 9.32
N LEU A 134 6.82 27.50 8.94
CA LEU A 134 7.69 28.12 7.94
C LEU A 134 7.28 27.77 6.49
N GLY A 135 6.13 27.12 6.30
CA GLY A 135 5.63 26.74 4.99
C GLY A 135 6.24 25.44 4.40
N ILE A 136 7.21 24.80 5.09
CA ILE A 136 7.84 23.57 4.64
C ILE A 136 6.97 22.37 5.05
N LYS A 137 6.27 21.80 4.07
CA LYS A 137 5.39 20.63 4.27
C LYS A 137 6.15 19.31 4.02
N GLY A 138 5.73 18.25 4.70
CA GLY A 138 6.22 16.88 4.45
C GLY A 138 7.51 16.49 5.16
N ALA A 139 8.15 17.36 5.95
CA ALA A 139 9.39 17.07 6.68
C ALA A 139 9.28 15.79 7.55
N PHE A 140 8.13 15.55 8.16
CA PHE A 140 7.86 14.33 8.92
C PHE A 140 8.10 13.07 8.08
N TYR A 141 7.49 13.01 6.90
CA TYR A 141 7.61 11.84 6.01
C TYR A 141 8.99 11.70 5.36
N VAL A 142 9.72 12.81 5.17
CA VAL A 142 11.11 12.77 4.69
C VAL A 142 11.99 12.08 5.72
N ILE A 143 11.86 12.45 7.01
CA ILE A 143 12.65 11.88 8.10
C ILE A 143 12.24 10.42 8.39
N CYS A 144 10.94 10.14 8.39
CA CYS A 144 10.42 8.80 8.62
C CYS A 144 10.72 7.82 7.46
N GLY A 145 10.86 8.36 6.24
CA GLY A 145 11.24 7.57 5.06
C GLY A 145 10.09 6.80 4.40
N PRO A 146 10.42 5.94 3.43
CA PRO A 146 9.41 5.25 2.61
C PRO A 146 8.48 4.35 3.43
N LYS A 147 8.99 3.67 4.44
CA LYS A 147 8.17 2.80 5.30
C LYS A 147 6.99 3.54 5.96
N ALA A 148 7.17 4.81 6.35
CA ALA A 148 6.09 5.61 6.90
C ALA A 148 5.04 6.00 5.85
N ARG A 149 5.48 6.24 4.61
CA ARG A 149 4.60 6.60 3.49
C ARG A 149 3.74 5.43 3.02
N ALA A 150 4.27 4.22 3.14
CA ALA A 150 3.60 2.99 2.74
C ALA A 150 2.58 2.48 3.77
N ILE A 151 2.50 3.11 4.97
CA ILE A 151 1.47 2.76 5.96
C ILE A 151 0.11 3.23 5.45
N ASP A 152 -0.78 2.27 5.25
CA ASP A 152 -2.12 2.50 4.75
C ASP A 152 -3.16 2.13 5.82
N GLY A 153 -4.14 3.00 6.00
CA GLY A 153 -5.22 2.79 6.95
C GLY A 153 -6.33 1.90 6.40
N PRO A 154 -7.36 1.63 7.21
CA PRO A 154 -8.53 0.91 6.76
C PRO A 154 -9.23 1.68 5.64
N CYS A 155 -9.74 0.94 4.66
CA CYS A 155 -10.38 1.52 3.50
C CYS A 155 -11.58 0.67 3.07
N HIS A 156 -12.76 1.29 3.03
CA HIS A 156 -14.02 0.62 2.79
C HIS A 156 -14.15 -0.05 1.40
N TYR A 157 -13.41 0.43 0.41
CA TYR A 157 -13.36 -0.18 -0.93
C TYR A 157 -12.31 -1.28 -1.08
N THR A 158 -11.55 -1.59 -0.03
CA THR A 158 -10.67 -2.77 -0.02
C THR A 158 -11.52 -4.03 0.12
N ILE A 159 -11.16 -5.08 -0.63
CA ILE A 159 -11.85 -6.37 -0.58
C ILE A 159 -11.80 -6.96 0.85
N PRO A 160 -12.94 -7.45 1.38
CA PRO A 160 -12.94 -8.18 2.64
C PRO A 160 -11.99 -9.41 2.61
N PRO A 161 -11.35 -9.76 3.75
CA PRO A 161 -11.54 -9.18 5.09
C PRO A 161 -10.71 -7.91 5.34
N PHE A 162 -9.90 -7.44 4.38
CA PHE A 162 -8.88 -6.40 4.58
C PHE A 162 -9.41 -4.95 4.55
N ASN A 163 -10.71 -4.75 4.46
CA ASN A 163 -11.35 -3.43 4.54
C ASN A 163 -11.19 -2.76 5.93
N ASN A 164 -11.06 -3.55 7.01
CA ASN A 164 -10.82 -3.05 8.39
C ASN A 164 -9.38 -3.32 8.86
N TYR A 165 -8.42 -3.35 7.97
CA TYR A 165 -7.01 -3.58 8.30
C TYR A 165 -6.16 -2.38 7.93
N ALA A 166 -5.22 -2.04 8.82
CA ALA A 166 -4.09 -1.17 8.51
C ALA A 166 -2.92 -2.02 7.99
N LYS A 167 -2.22 -1.55 6.98
CA LYS A 167 -1.15 -2.29 6.30
C LYS A 167 0.15 -1.52 6.40
N LEU A 168 1.24 -2.24 6.66
CA LEU A 168 2.60 -1.72 6.60
C LEU A 168 3.22 -1.99 5.22
N ALA A 169 4.39 -1.41 4.94
CA ALA A 169 5.20 -1.84 3.81
C ALA A 169 5.59 -3.32 3.93
N PRO A 170 5.79 -4.04 2.81
CA PRO A 170 6.39 -5.36 2.87
C PRO A 170 7.77 -5.31 3.52
N LYS A 171 8.23 -6.45 4.06
CA LYS A 171 9.60 -6.59 4.59
C LYS A 171 10.59 -6.69 3.44
N ASP A 172 10.24 -7.54 2.48
CA ASP A 172 11.02 -7.84 1.29
C ASP A 172 10.08 -7.62 0.08
N PRO A 173 10.15 -6.43 -0.54
CA PRO A 173 9.31 -6.05 -1.67
C PRO A 173 9.72 -6.74 -2.97
#